data_98307948f1e9db34013bacbbd871f64b
#
_entry.id   98307948f1e9db34013bacbbd871f64b
#
_cell.length_a   1.000
_cell.length_b   1.000
_cell.length_c   1.000
_cell.angle_alpha   90.00
_cell.angle_beta   90.00
_cell.angle_gamma   90.00
#
_symmetry.space_group_name_H-M   'P 1'
#
loop_
_entity.id
_entity.type
_entity.pdbx_description
1 polymer ?
#
loop_
_entity_poly.entity_id
_entity_poly.type
_entity_poly.pdbx_seq_one_letter_code
_entity_poly.pdbx_strand_id
1 'polypeptide(L)'
;MEELTAKEGDYILSLCGTESTPRNIAGHSLRQTYTTTWTMPPFKDVRLNLLDDLWRQYLVSIRGAECYTEQSAGGCTFIRPTVVNKEGVAVLKFDAPFSIRNATIKATIKVWTTGDPSPYDPGAIAALDISPDGEIWTNLDTRAANHGGFGGNFFDISEFVADSQTVWVRARLTGTREWPEDGLIFSQFLRSDKEALPEPFYLTMTGGKPQQKEIAGVPVPDQ
;
A
#
# COMPACT_ATOMS: atom_id res chain seq x y z
N MET A 1 6.89 -4.64 9.58
CA MET A 1 5.55 -4.98 9.02
C MET A 1 4.50 -4.70 10.05
N GLU A 2 3.39 -4.11 9.63
CA GLU A 2 2.19 -3.97 10.45
C GLU A 2 1.01 -4.57 9.70
N GLU A 3 0.18 -5.33 10.41
CA GLU A 3 -1.11 -5.79 9.96
C GLU A 3 -2.14 -5.40 11.00
N LEU A 4 -3.14 -4.63 10.58
CA LEU A 4 -4.27 -4.26 11.41
C LEU A 4 -5.54 -4.85 10.81
N THR A 5 -6.27 -5.57 11.62
CA THR A 5 -7.58 -6.12 11.25
C THR A 5 -8.58 -5.71 12.31
N ALA A 6 -9.69 -5.12 11.88
CA ALA A 6 -10.81 -4.85 12.76
C ALA A 6 -12.07 -5.56 12.24
N LYS A 7 -12.86 -6.05 13.20
CA LYS A 7 -14.20 -6.55 12.91
C LYS A 7 -15.16 -5.39 12.75
N GLU A 8 -16.26 -5.64 12.07
CA GLU A 8 -17.38 -4.69 12.07
C GLU A 8 -17.80 -4.35 13.49
N GLY A 9 -18.02 -3.09 13.77
CA GLY A 9 -18.44 -2.64 15.09
C GLY A 9 -18.63 -1.13 15.16
N ASP A 10 -19.32 -0.71 16.23
CA ASP A 10 -19.54 0.70 16.51
C ASP A 10 -18.32 1.26 17.26
N TYR A 11 -17.72 2.30 16.72
CA TYR A 11 -16.64 3.05 17.35
C TYR A 11 -17.15 4.44 17.71
N ILE A 12 -16.94 4.84 18.98
CA ILE A 12 -17.31 6.17 19.45
C ILE A 12 -16.13 7.10 19.26
N LEU A 13 -16.25 8.01 18.32
CA LEU A 13 -15.33 9.13 18.16
C LEU A 13 -15.88 10.33 18.94
N SER A 14 -15.29 10.61 20.10
CA SER A 14 -15.58 11.82 20.84
C SER A 14 -14.68 12.95 20.36
N LEU A 15 -15.21 13.82 19.51
CA LEU A 15 -14.56 15.08 19.16
C LEU A 15 -14.92 16.12 20.21
N CYS A 16 -14.04 16.35 21.16
CA CYS A 16 -14.12 17.52 22.04
C CYS A 16 -13.62 18.75 21.29
N GLY A 17 -14.50 19.39 20.54
CA GLY A 17 -14.24 20.70 19.92
C GLY A 17 -14.82 21.79 20.80
N THR A 18 -14.00 22.73 21.26
CA THR A 18 -14.47 24.04 21.74
C THR A 18 -14.65 24.94 20.54
N GLU A 19 -15.77 24.83 19.84
CA GLU A 19 -16.17 25.93 18.95
C GLU A 19 -16.68 27.08 19.83
N SER A 20 -16.13 28.27 19.59
CA SER A 20 -16.67 29.51 20.13
C SER A 20 -17.99 29.80 19.43
N THR A 21 -19.08 29.27 19.98
CA THR A 21 -20.43 29.65 19.56
C THR A 21 -20.62 31.16 19.81
N PRO A 22 -21.33 31.87 18.92
CA PRO A 22 -21.66 33.26 19.14
C PRO A 22 -22.34 33.41 20.51
N ARG A 23 -21.83 34.33 21.32
CA ARG A 23 -22.38 34.62 22.64
C ARG A 23 -23.85 34.98 22.52
N ASN A 24 -24.70 34.33 23.27
CA ASN A 24 -26.04 34.83 23.42
C ASN A 24 -26.01 36.18 24.20
N ILE A 25 -27.07 36.91 24.14
CA ILE A 25 -27.20 38.26 24.73
C ILE A 25 -26.93 38.26 26.24
N ALA A 26 -26.92 37.10 26.89
CA ALA A 26 -26.68 36.92 28.35
C ALA A 26 -25.22 36.55 28.68
N GLY A 27 -24.34 36.39 27.72
CA GLY A 27 -22.92 36.14 27.96
C GLY A 27 -22.55 34.71 28.41
N HIS A 28 -23.45 33.77 28.33
CA HIS A 28 -23.20 32.36 28.65
C HIS A 28 -22.67 31.61 27.46
N SER A 29 -21.55 30.91 27.62
CA SER A 29 -21.04 29.98 26.61
C SER A 29 -21.76 28.63 26.77
N LEU A 30 -22.53 28.25 25.76
CA LEU A 30 -23.03 26.88 25.67
C LEU A 30 -21.89 25.98 25.18
N ARG A 31 -21.46 25.06 26.03
CA ARG A 31 -20.60 23.94 25.59
C ARG A 31 -21.53 22.87 25.03
N GLN A 32 -21.56 22.75 23.73
CA GLN A 32 -22.19 21.61 23.08
C GLN A 32 -21.12 20.53 22.89
N THR A 33 -21.32 19.38 23.50
CA THR A 33 -20.53 18.18 23.24
C THR A 33 -21.26 17.38 22.17
N TYR A 34 -20.69 17.31 20.98
CA TYR A 34 -21.22 16.45 19.93
C TYR A 34 -20.55 15.08 20.05
N THR A 35 -21.32 14.06 20.29
CA THR A 35 -20.87 12.67 20.21
C THR A 35 -21.41 12.08 18.92
N THR A 36 -20.53 11.75 18.00
CA THR A 36 -20.91 11.07 16.77
C THR A 36 -20.47 9.63 16.84
N THR A 37 -21.39 8.71 16.67
CA THR A 37 -21.10 7.28 16.57
C THR A 37 -20.93 6.92 15.11
N TRP A 38 -19.85 6.23 14.82
CA TRP A 38 -19.57 5.68 13.50
C TRP A 38 -19.58 4.17 13.56
N THR A 39 -20.33 3.55 12.67
CA THR A 39 -20.19 2.12 12.40
C THR A 39 -19.07 1.93 11.38
N MET A 40 -18.00 1.31 11.83
CA MET A 40 -16.87 1.00 10.96
C MET A 40 -17.07 -0.36 10.32
N PRO A 41 -16.90 -0.48 9.00
CA PRO A 41 -16.90 -1.78 8.35
C PRO A 41 -15.65 -2.57 8.77
N PRO A 42 -15.64 -3.90 8.60
CA PRO A 42 -14.42 -4.66 8.80
C PRO A 42 -13.34 -4.16 7.86
N PHE A 43 -12.12 -4.09 8.34
CA PHE A 43 -10.97 -3.68 7.52
C PHE A 43 -9.73 -4.50 7.81
N LYS A 44 -8.82 -4.52 6.86
CA LYS A 44 -7.48 -5.07 7.00
C LYS A 44 -6.49 -4.17 6.30
N ASP A 45 -5.48 -3.74 7.06
CA ASP A 45 -4.33 -3.00 6.56
C ASP A 45 -3.10 -3.89 6.61
N VAL A 46 -2.35 -3.90 5.53
CA VAL A 46 -1.09 -4.63 5.42
C VAL A 46 0.01 -3.68 4.95
N ARG A 47 1.11 -3.66 5.69
CA ARG A 47 2.30 -2.89 5.36
C ARG A 47 3.48 -3.84 5.34
N LEU A 48 4.21 -3.87 4.23
CA LEU A 48 5.35 -4.75 4.07
C LEU A 48 6.63 -3.96 3.81
N ASN A 49 7.72 -4.49 4.32
CA ASN A 49 9.07 -4.20 3.86
C ASN A 49 9.84 -5.54 3.73
N LEU A 50 10.98 -5.51 3.05
CA LEU A 50 11.79 -6.71 2.83
C LEU A 50 12.93 -6.84 3.85
N LEU A 51 13.02 -5.94 4.84
CA LEU A 51 14.09 -5.95 5.85
C LEU A 51 13.88 -7.02 6.93
N ASP A 52 12.67 -7.54 7.03
CA ASP A 52 12.32 -8.70 7.87
C ASP A 52 11.74 -9.82 6.99
N ASP A 53 11.60 -11.03 7.54
CA ASP A 53 11.12 -12.19 6.80
C ASP A 53 9.56 -12.29 6.80
N LEU A 54 8.87 -11.35 7.41
CA LEU A 54 7.41 -11.44 7.57
C LEU A 54 6.66 -11.32 6.24
N TRP A 55 7.22 -10.64 5.24
CA TRP A 55 6.65 -10.56 3.89
C TRP A 55 6.51 -11.94 3.21
N ARG A 56 7.35 -12.93 3.62
CA ARG A 56 7.35 -14.27 3.05
C ARG A 56 6.05 -15.03 3.28
N GLN A 57 5.30 -14.70 4.33
CA GLN A 57 3.98 -15.31 4.57
C GLN A 57 2.96 -14.99 3.48
N TYR A 58 3.16 -13.89 2.76
CA TYR A 58 2.31 -13.48 1.64
C TYR A 58 2.85 -13.96 0.29
N LEU A 59 4.09 -14.43 0.25
CA LEU A 59 4.73 -14.88 -0.98
C LEU A 59 4.15 -16.22 -1.44
N VAL A 60 3.51 -16.20 -2.60
CA VAL A 60 3.01 -17.43 -3.26
C VAL A 60 4.08 -18.05 -4.13
N SER A 61 4.76 -17.22 -4.92
CA SER A 61 5.83 -17.68 -5.80
C SER A 61 6.82 -16.57 -6.14
N ILE A 62 8.05 -16.99 -6.38
CA ILE A 62 9.10 -16.17 -6.99
C ILE A 62 9.78 -17.03 -8.06
N ARG A 63 9.85 -16.54 -9.30
CA ARG A 63 10.42 -17.25 -10.45
C ARG A 63 11.25 -16.31 -11.29
N GLY A 64 12.49 -16.70 -11.61
CA GLY A 64 13.41 -15.84 -12.36
C GLY A 64 13.73 -14.52 -11.67
N ALA A 65 13.40 -14.40 -10.38
CA ALA A 65 13.67 -13.25 -9.53
C ALA A 65 14.18 -13.72 -8.16
N GLU A 66 14.79 -12.82 -7.42
CA GLU A 66 15.33 -13.06 -6.07
C GLU A 66 15.16 -11.84 -5.17
N CYS A 67 15.14 -12.08 -3.85
CA CYS A 67 15.31 -11.02 -2.86
C CYS A 67 16.80 -10.74 -2.70
N TYR A 68 17.22 -9.53 -3.01
CA TYR A 68 18.62 -9.10 -3.01
C TYR A 68 18.83 -7.96 -2.02
N THR A 69 19.95 -8.02 -1.28
CA THR A 69 20.39 -6.94 -0.38
C THR A 69 21.65 -6.31 -0.93
N GLU A 70 21.54 -5.05 -1.29
CA GLU A 70 22.68 -4.24 -1.74
C GLU A 70 23.51 -3.81 -0.53
N GLN A 71 24.79 -4.16 -0.52
CA GLN A 71 25.67 -3.86 0.61
C GLN A 71 26.28 -2.46 0.54
N SER A 72 26.42 -1.91 -0.66
CA SER A 72 27.14 -0.65 -0.90
C SER A 72 26.34 0.61 -0.55
N ALA A 73 25.01 0.57 -0.61
CA ALA A 73 24.14 1.74 -0.45
C ALA A 73 23.29 1.72 0.82
N GLY A 74 23.93 1.52 1.97
CA GLY A 74 23.18 1.57 3.25
C GLY A 74 22.31 0.34 3.54
N GLY A 75 22.44 -0.74 2.75
CA GLY A 75 21.74 -2.00 3.01
C GLY A 75 20.29 -2.04 2.57
N CYS A 76 19.97 -1.50 1.40
CA CYS A 76 18.63 -1.63 0.86
C CYS A 76 18.37 -3.03 0.32
N THR A 77 17.14 -3.50 0.52
CA THR A 77 16.68 -4.83 0.08
C THR A 77 15.54 -4.66 -0.91
N PHE A 78 15.55 -5.44 -2.00
CA PHE A 78 14.51 -5.42 -3.04
C PHE A 78 14.42 -6.76 -3.77
N ILE A 79 13.33 -6.99 -4.49
CA ILE A 79 13.21 -8.11 -5.41
C ILE A 79 13.66 -7.65 -6.78
N ARG A 80 14.53 -8.44 -7.43
CA ARG A 80 15.10 -8.17 -8.77
C ARG A 80 15.05 -9.42 -9.65
N PRO A 81 15.12 -9.30 -10.99
CA PRO A 81 15.35 -10.46 -11.86
C PRO A 81 16.76 -11.03 -11.64
N THR A 82 16.88 -12.35 -11.82
CA THR A 82 18.17 -13.05 -11.66
C THR A 82 18.99 -13.12 -12.93
N VAL A 83 18.38 -12.89 -14.08
CA VAL A 83 19.03 -13.03 -15.40
C VAL A 83 18.58 -11.89 -16.32
N VAL A 84 19.53 -11.22 -16.95
CA VAL A 84 19.25 -10.18 -17.96
C VAL A 84 18.44 -10.75 -19.13
N ASN A 85 17.59 -9.92 -19.72
CA ASN A 85 16.71 -10.28 -20.83
C ASN A 85 15.73 -11.42 -20.52
N LYS A 86 15.54 -11.76 -19.24
CA LYS A 86 14.52 -12.69 -18.80
C LYS A 86 13.61 -12.03 -17.77
N GLU A 87 12.33 -12.30 -17.90
CA GLU A 87 11.36 -11.82 -16.95
C GLU A 87 11.48 -12.58 -15.62
N GLY A 88 11.64 -11.80 -14.55
CA GLY A 88 11.48 -12.26 -13.18
C GLY A 88 10.09 -11.92 -12.68
N VAL A 89 9.46 -12.83 -11.95
CA VAL A 89 8.08 -12.68 -11.45
C VAL A 89 8.04 -12.97 -9.96
N ALA A 90 7.42 -12.07 -9.19
CA ALA A 90 7.07 -12.29 -7.80
C ALA A 90 5.55 -12.14 -7.62
N VAL A 91 4.93 -13.08 -6.91
CA VAL A 91 3.48 -13.08 -6.65
C VAL A 91 3.23 -13.14 -5.16
N LEU A 92 2.45 -12.17 -4.67
CA LEU A 92 1.96 -12.08 -3.30
C LEU A 92 0.45 -12.31 -3.28
N LYS A 93 -0.06 -12.85 -2.16
CA LYS A 93 -1.49 -13.05 -1.92
C LYS A 93 -1.86 -12.52 -0.55
N PHE A 94 -2.98 -11.80 -0.49
CA PHE A 94 -3.52 -11.21 0.73
C PHE A 94 -4.96 -11.68 0.90
N ASP A 95 -5.25 -12.39 1.99
CA ASP A 95 -6.59 -12.85 2.33
C ASP A 95 -7.26 -11.85 3.28
N ALA A 96 -8.51 -11.51 3.03
CA ALA A 96 -9.37 -10.75 3.93
C ALA A 96 -10.41 -11.69 4.57
N PRO A 97 -10.73 -11.55 5.87
CA PRO A 97 -11.77 -12.35 6.52
C PRO A 97 -13.20 -11.90 6.18
N PHE A 98 -13.35 -11.04 5.18
CA PHE A 98 -14.61 -10.44 4.74
C PHE A 98 -14.60 -10.25 3.21
N SER A 99 -15.79 -10.06 2.64
CA SER A 99 -15.93 -9.66 1.24
C SER A 99 -15.47 -8.22 1.05
N ILE A 100 -14.52 -7.99 0.15
CA ILE A 100 -13.91 -6.68 -0.09
C ILE A 100 -14.90 -5.81 -0.87
N ARG A 101 -15.08 -4.58 -0.41
CA ARG A 101 -15.88 -3.54 -1.07
C ARG A 101 -15.05 -2.37 -1.55
N ASN A 102 -14.01 -2.03 -0.80
CA ASN A 102 -13.04 -1.03 -1.24
C ASN A 102 -11.64 -1.53 -0.92
N ALA A 103 -10.72 -1.23 -1.81
CA ALA A 103 -9.31 -1.53 -1.59
C ALA A 103 -8.41 -0.49 -2.26
N THR A 104 -7.32 -0.16 -1.58
CA THR A 104 -6.29 0.75 -2.09
C THR A 104 -4.93 0.09 -1.92
N ILE A 105 -4.12 0.13 -2.95
CA ILE A 105 -2.77 -0.42 -2.95
C ILE A 105 -1.73 0.65 -3.29
N LYS A 106 -0.58 0.56 -2.63
CA LYS A 106 0.67 1.19 -3.03
C LYS A 106 1.76 0.12 -3.02
N ALA A 107 2.50 0.01 -4.10
CA ALA A 107 3.67 -0.87 -4.15
C ALA A 107 4.79 -0.17 -4.94
N THR A 108 5.99 -0.21 -4.39
CA THR A 108 7.13 0.41 -5.05
C THR A 108 7.65 -0.52 -6.14
N ILE A 109 7.52 -0.07 -7.38
CA ILE A 109 8.25 -0.63 -8.52
C ILE A 109 9.21 0.43 -9.04
N LYS A 110 10.39 0.02 -9.45
CA LYS A 110 11.42 0.94 -9.89
C LYS A 110 12.25 0.34 -11.01
N VAL A 111 12.48 1.17 -12.00
CA VAL A 111 13.56 0.98 -12.96
C VAL A 111 14.58 2.08 -12.68
N TRP A 112 15.82 1.71 -12.48
CA TRP A 112 16.84 2.67 -12.11
C TRP A 112 17.24 3.54 -13.30
N THR A 113 17.20 4.85 -13.08
CA THR A 113 17.88 5.82 -13.94
C THR A 113 18.77 6.63 -13.03
N THR A 114 20.08 6.49 -13.14
CA THR A 114 20.98 7.41 -12.44
C THR A 114 21.25 8.62 -13.33
N GLY A 115 21.49 9.76 -12.70
CA GLY A 115 21.87 10.98 -13.39
C GLY A 115 23.17 10.80 -14.20
N ASP A 116 23.30 11.60 -15.25
CA ASP A 116 24.35 11.66 -16.24
C ASP A 116 25.80 11.48 -15.68
N PRO A 117 26.69 10.69 -16.32
CA PRO A 117 26.53 9.91 -17.55
C PRO A 117 26.38 8.40 -17.31
N SER A 118 25.50 8.01 -16.46
CA SER A 118 25.38 6.63 -16.03
C SER A 118 24.76 5.75 -17.11
N PRO A 119 25.24 4.52 -17.28
CA PRO A 119 24.64 3.55 -18.17
C PRO A 119 23.29 3.08 -17.60
N TYR A 120 22.22 3.83 -17.86
CA TYR A 120 20.89 3.33 -17.58
C TYR A 120 20.53 2.17 -18.51
N ASP A 121 19.64 1.32 -18.05
CA ASP A 121 19.13 0.21 -18.84
C ASP A 121 17.86 0.64 -19.60
N PRO A 122 17.97 0.97 -20.91
CA PRO A 122 16.84 1.49 -21.68
C PRO A 122 15.75 0.44 -21.92
N GLY A 123 16.06 -0.84 -21.73
CA GLY A 123 15.13 -1.95 -21.89
C GLY A 123 14.55 -2.46 -20.58
N ALA A 124 14.93 -1.90 -19.44
CA ALA A 124 14.40 -2.34 -18.15
C ALA A 124 12.91 -1.99 -18.00
N ILE A 125 12.14 -2.93 -17.49
CA ILE A 125 10.72 -2.80 -17.24
C ILE A 125 10.42 -3.34 -15.83
N ALA A 126 9.61 -2.61 -15.08
CA ALA A 126 8.97 -3.09 -13.86
C ALA A 126 7.47 -2.86 -13.99
N ALA A 127 6.67 -3.91 -13.92
CA ALA A 127 5.23 -3.84 -14.01
C ALA A 127 4.57 -4.38 -12.74
N LEU A 128 3.48 -3.74 -12.33
CA LEU A 128 2.65 -4.12 -11.21
C LEU A 128 1.27 -4.53 -11.72
N ASP A 129 0.89 -5.75 -11.46
CA ASP A 129 -0.43 -6.28 -11.81
C ASP A 129 -1.18 -6.72 -10.55
N ILE A 130 -2.51 -6.69 -10.62
CA ILE A 130 -3.41 -7.21 -9.58
C ILE A 130 -4.39 -8.23 -10.16
N SER A 131 -4.94 -9.06 -9.27
CA SER A 131 -5.97 -10.02 -9.60
C SER A 131 -6.84 -10.32 -8.37
N PRO A 132 -8.15 -10.61 -8.52
CA PRO A 132 -9.00 -11.12 -7.46
C PRO A 132 -8.83 -12.62 -7.21
N ASP A 133 -8.34 -13.38 -8.19
CA ASP A 133 -8.34 -14.87 -8.22
C ASP A 133 -6.94 -15.47 -8.47
N GLY A 134 -5.97 -14.67 -8.90
CA GLY A 134 -4.64 -15.13 -9.30
C GLY A 134 -4.55 -15.67 -10.74
N GLU A 135 -5.64 -15.64 -11.50
CA GLU A 135 -5.72 -16.11 -12.88
C GLU A 135 -5.86 -14.97 -13.88
N ILE A 136 -6.80 -14.04 -13.64
CA ILE A 136 -7.06 -12.90 -14.51
C ILE A 136 -6.35 -11.67 -13.92
N TRP A 137 -5.38 -11.15 -14.66
CA TRP A 137 -4.51 -10.08 -14.21
C TRP A 137 -4.80 -8.74 -14.89
N THR A 138 -4.88 -7.68 -14.09
CA THR A 138 -4.98 -6.29 -14.56
C THR A 138 -3.69 -5.56 -14.25
N ASN A 139 -3.11 -4.91 -15.25
CA ASN A 139 -1.94 -4.06 -15.05
C ASN A 139 -2.33 -2.72 -14.41
N LEU A 140 -1.70 -2.38 -13.29
CA LEU A 140 -1.90 -1.11 -12.60
C LEU A 140 -0.87 -0.05 -12.98
N ASP A 141 0.39 -0.46 -13.10
CA ASP A 141 1.49 0.46 -13.40
C ASP A 141 2.58 -0.27 -14.16
N THR A 142 3.25 0.45 -15.05
CA THR A 142 4.42 -0.05 -15.76
C THR A 142 5.47 1.06 -15.83
N ARG A 143 6.63 0.79 -15.29
CA ARG A 143 7.81 1.68 -15.34
C ARG A 143 8.80 1.15 -16.34
N ALA A 144 9.20 2.03 -17.23
CA ALA A 144 10.28 1.80 -18.18
C ALA A 144 11.43 2.77 -17.90
N ALA A 145 12.57 2.55 -18.53
CA ALA A 145 13.83 3.25 -18.25
C ALA A 145 13.78 4.78 -18.20
N ASN A 146 12.81 5.41 -18.82
CA ASN A 146 12.68 6.87 -18.86
C ASN A 146 11.87 7.46 -17.69
N HIS A 147 11.39 6.64 -16.79
CA HIS A 147 10.64 7.08 -15.61
C HIS A 147 11.47 6.90 -14.34
N GLY A 148 12.45 7.76 -14.15
CA GLY A 148 13.18 7.87 -12.89
C GLY A 148 12.25 8.43 -11.82
N GLY A 149 12.08 7.71 -10.72
CA GLY A 149 11.34 8.19 -9.56
C GLY A 149 11.25 7.10 -8.51
N PHE A 150 11.56 7.47 -7.26
CA PHE A 150 11.23 6.68 -6.09
C PHE A 150 9.75 6.90 -5.78
N GLY A 151 8.99 5.86 -5.59
CA GLY A 151 7.65 5.95 -5.05
C GLY A 151 6.64 5.14 -5.85
N GLY A 152 5.84 4.38 -5.15
CA GLY A 152 4.60 3.82 -5.70
C GLY A 152 3.51 4.88 -5.61
N ASN A 153 2.66 4.96 -6.61
CA ASN A 153 1.41 5.69 -6.52
C ASN A 153 0.41 4.88 -5.69
N PHE A 154 -0.55 5.56 -5.09
CA PHE A 154 -1.74 4.90 -4.56
C PHE A 154 -2.72 4.65 -5.69
N PHE A 155 -3.20 3.42 -5.80
CA PHE A 155 -4.21 3.01 -6.77
C PHE A 155 -5.45 2.54 -6.01
N ASP A 156 -6.61 3.08 -6.39
CA ASP A 156 -7.90 2.49 -6.02
C ASP A 156 -8.11 1.25 -6.88
N ILE A 157 -8.19 0.10 -6.23
CA ILE A 157 -8.37 -1.20 -6.90
C ILE A 157 -9.73 -1.82 -6.59
N SER A 158 -10.63 -1.03 -6.00
CA SER A 158 -11.94 -1.50 -5.52
C SER A 158 -12.73 -2.23 -6.60
N GLU A 159 -12.78 -1.69 -7.82
CA GLU A 159 -13.54 -2.27 -8.94
C GLU A 159 -12.99 -3.64 -9.39
N PHE A 160 -11.68 -3.86 -9.23
CA PHE A 160 -11.02 -5.09 -9.68
C PHE A 160 -11.14 -6.24 -8.69
N VAL A 161 -11.32 -5.93 -7.40
CA VAL A 161 -11.35 -6.93 -6.31
C VAL A 161 -12.67 -6.96 -5.56
N ALA A 162 -13.69 -6.24 -6.07
CA ALA A 162 -15.02 -6.21 -5.47
C ALA A 162 -15.58 -7.62 -5.31
N ASP A 163 -16.20 -7.86 -4.14
CA ASP A 163 -16.80 -9.14 -3.76
C ASP A 163 -15.82 -10.32 -3.58
N SER A 164 -14.52 -10.12 -3.85
CA SER A 164 -13.49 -11.08 -3.51
C SER A 164 -13.18 -11.07 -2.01
N GLN A 165 -12.55 -12.14 -1.54
CA GLN A 165 -11.90 -12.20 -0.22
C GLN A 165 -10.38 -12.22 -0.34
N THR A 166 -9.85 -12.01 -1.56
CA THR A 166 -8.42 -12.05 -1.82
C THR A 166 -7.99 -10.91 -2.73
N VAL A 167 -6.76 -10.45 -2.52
CA VAL A 167 -6.04 -9.59 -3.46
C VAL A 167 -4.73 -10.28 -3.80
N TRP A 168 -4.52 -10.53 -5.08
CA TRP A 168 -3.26 -11.03 -5.60
C TRP A 168 -2.50 -9.88 -6.23
N VAL A 169 -1.20 -9.84 -5.98
CA VAL A 169 -0.30 -8.80 -6.49
C VAL A 169 0.86 -9.48 -7.18
N ARG A 170 1.12 -9.10 -8.42
CA ARG A 170 2.23 -9.63 -9.21
C ARG A 170 3.14 -8.51 -9.67
N ALA A 171 4.43 -8.66 -9.40
CA ALA A 171 5.45 -7.85 -10.03
C ALA A 171 6.11 -8.64 -11.16
N ARG A 172 6.26 -8.00 -12.34
CA ARG A 172 7.03 -8.52 -13.48
C ARG A 172 8.21 -7.58 -13.73
N LEU A 173 9.40 -8.14 -13.71
CA LEU A 173 10.64 -7.40 -13.69
C LEU A 173 11.55 -7.89 -14.80
N THR A 174 12.02 -6.97 -15.63
CA THR A 174 12.97 -7.28 -16.72
C THR A 174 14.06 -6.22 -16.75
N GLY A 175 15.31 -6.64 -16.82
CA GLY A 175 16.45 -5.78 -17.08
C GLY A 175 17.24 -6.33 -18.26
N THR A 176 17.86 -5.45 -19.07
CA THR A 176 18.64 -5.84 -20.25
C THR A 176 20.13 -5.70 -20.03
N ARG A 177 20.55 -5.18 -18.88
CA ARG A 177 21.97 -5.01 -18.51
C ARG A 177 22.19 -5.35 -17.03
N GLU A 178 23.41 -5.77 -16.75
CA GLU A 178 23.96 -5.85 -15.41
C GLU A 178 24.87 -4.66 -15.14
N TRP A 179 24.87 -4.20 -13.89
CA TRP A 179 25.83 -3.21 -13.45
C TRP A 179 27.21 -3.87 -13.34
N PRO A 180 28.27 -3.29 -13.95
CA PRO A 180 29.57 -3.97 -14.05
C PRO A 180 30.25 -4.28 -12.71
N GLU A 181 29.96 -3.49 -11.67
CA GLU A 181 30.66 -3.56 -10.39
C GLU A 181 30.04 -4.57 -9.43
N ASP A 182 28.74 -4.80 -9.48
CA ASP A 182 28.02 -5.64 -8.53
C ASP A 182 26.98 -6.61 -9.16
N GLY A 183 26.89 -6.65 -10.49
CA GLY A 183 25.93 -7.51 -11.19
C GLY A 183 24.47 -7.10 -10.96
N LEU A 184 24.22 -5.84 -10.59
CA LEU A 184 22.87 -5.35 -10.32
C LEU A 184 22.05 -5.25 -11.62
N ILE A 185 20.85 -5.81 -11.61
CA ILE A 185 19.86 -5.67 -12.69
C ILE A 185 18.86 -4.59 -12.31
N PHE A 186 18.56 -3.69 -13.25
CA PHE A 186 17.91 -2.39 -13.00
C PHE A 186 16.37 -2.41 -12.86
N SER A 187 15.77 -3.52 -12.55
CA SER A 187 14.34 -3.61 -12.32
C SER A 187 14.06 -4.12 -10.91
N GLN A 188 13.28 -3.39 -10.14
CA GLN A 188 13.13 -3.63 -8.71
C GLN A 188 11.66 -3.57 -8.26
N PHE A 189 11.34 -4.41 -7.29
CA PHE A 189 10.06 -4.44 -6.59
C PHE A 189 10.27 -4.40 -5.08
N LEU A 190 9.45 -3.63 -4.36
CA LEU A 190 9.45 -3.49 -2.89
C LEU A 190 10.81 -3.05 -2.32
N ARG A 191 11.46 -2.05 -2.93
CA ARG A 191 12.71 -1.54 -2.39
C ARG A 191 12.51 -1.02 -0.96
N SER A 192 13.19 -1.67 -0.04
CA SER A 192 13.17 -1.39 1.40
C SER A 192 14.52 -0.84 1.83
N ASP A 193 14.52 0.32 2.47
CA ASP A 193 15.71 1.01 2.94
C ASP A 193 15.64 1.22 4.45
N LYS A 194 16.75 1.11 5.15
CA LYS A 194 16.81 1.28 6.61
C LYS A 194 16.61 2.73 7.06
N GLU A 195 16.97 3.68 6.22
CA GLU A 195 17.10 5.06 6.68
C GLU A 195 16.02 6.03 6.19
N ALA A 196 15.31 5.74 5.13
CA ALA A 196 14.70 6.88 4.46
C ALA A 196 13.36 6.71 3.77
N LEU A 197 12.78 5.55 3.63
CA LEU A 197 11.56 5.47 2.84
C LEU A 197 10.36 4.97 3.62
N PRO A 198 9.21 5.66 3.41
CA PRO A 198 7.93 5.15 3.84
C PRO A 198 7.73 3.77 3.23
N GLU A 199 7.04 2.94 3.95
CA GLU A 199 6.75 1.54 3.61
C GLU A 199 6.63 1.31 2.11
N PRO A 200 7.43 0.39 1.54
CA PRO A 200 7.45 0.15 0.11
C PRO A 200 6.17 -0.52 -0.39
N PHE A 201 5.34 -1.03 0.52
CA PHE A 201 4.06 -1.64 0.24
C PHE A 201 3.03 -1.27 1.30
N TYR A 202 1.85 -0.92 0.81
CA TYR A 202 0.66 -0.66 1.62
C TYR A 202 -0.56 -1.19 0.89
N LEU A 203 -1.40 -1.96 1.58
CA LEU A 203 -2.67 -2.47 1.07
C LEU A 203 -3.74 -2.31 2.16
N THR A 204 -4.77 -1.53 1.85
CA THR A 204 -5.98 -1.43 2.67
C THR A 204 -7.12 -2.13 1.98
N MET A 205 -7.86 -2.94 2.72
CA MET A 205 -9.08 -3.62 2.28
C MET A 205 -10.19 -3.34 3.28
N THR A 206 -11.39 -3.01 2.80
CA THR A 206 -12.55 -2.78 3.67
C THR A 206 -13.80 -3.48 3.16
N GLY A 207 -14.66 -3.93 4.08
CA GLY A 207 -15.95 -4.55 3.76
C GLY A 207 -17.06 -3.53 3.47
N GLY A 208 -16.75 -2.25 3.42
CA GLY A 208 -17.73 -1.19 3.13
C GLY A 208 -17.18 0.20 3.43
N LYS A 209 -18.07 1.17 3.51
CA LYS A 209 -17.73 2.54 3.94
C LYS A 209 -18.17 2.76 5.38
N PRO A 210 -17.45 3.57 6.16
CA PRO A 210 -17.93 4.01 7.46
C PRO A 210 -19.29 4.68 7.34
N GLN A 211 -20.21 4.33 8.24
CA GLN A 211 -21.54 4.93 8.28
C GLN A 211 -21.67 5.75 9.56
N GLN A 212 -22.06 7.00 9.40
CA GLN A 212 -22.39 7.86 10.53
C GLN A 212 -23.75 7.45 11.06
N LYS A 213 -23.80 7.13 12.37
CA LYS A 213 -25.05 6.90 13.06
C LYS A 213 -25.50 8.23 13.66
N GLU A 214 -26.61 8.76 13.20
CA GLU A 214 -27.20 9.94 13.82
C GLU A 214 -27.58 9.58 15.28
N ILE A 215 -26.97 10.28 16.21
CA ILE A 215 -27.46 10.26 17.59
C ILE A 215 -28.57 11.30 17.64
N ALA A 216 -29.81 10.87 17.80
CA ALA A 216 -30.89 11.77 18.13
C ALA A 216 -30.44 12.62 19.33
N GLY A 217 -30.43 13.93 19.16
CA GLY A 217 -29.92 14.86 20.15
C GLY A 217 -30.64 14.56 21.51
N VAL A 218 -29.83 14.28 22.53
CA VAL A 218 -30.37 14.21 23.90
C VAL A 218 -30.69 15.64 24.29
N PRO A 219 -31.97 15.98 24.60
CA PRO A 219 -32.30 17.29 25.09
C PRO A 219 -31.52 17.55 26.36
N VAL A 220 -30.76 18.63 26.43
CA VAL A 220 -30.15 19.09 27.66
C VAL A 220 -31.31 19.62 28.54
N PRO A 221 -31.51 19.10 29.76
CA PRO A 221 -32.51 19.66 30.64
C PRO A 221 -32.16 21.12 30.94
N ASP A 222 -33.11 22.00 30.79
CA ASP A 222 -33.02 23.37 31.29
C ASP A 222 -32.79 23.33 32.82
N GLN A 223 -31.67 23.89 33.28
CA GLN A 223 -31.39 24.19 34.68
C GLN A 223 -31.71 25.63 34.95
#